data_388a11acdbd85a33d61be6cdcb419a96
#
_entry.id   388a11acdbd85a33d61be6cdcb419a96
#
_cell.length_a   1.000
_cell.length_b   1.000
_cell.length_c   1.000
_cell.angle_alpha   90.00
_cell.angle_beta   90.00
_cell.angle_gamma   90.00
#
_symmetry.space_group_name_H-M   'P 1'
#
loop_
_entity.id
_entity.type
_entity.pdbx_description
1 polymer ?
#
loop_
_entity_poly.entity_id
_entity_poly.type
_entity_poly.pdbx_seq_one_letter_code
_entity_poly.pdbx_strand_id
1 'polypeptide(L)'
;MTQEKLEQLKATARKVRRGILTEVHSAKSGHPGGSLSVADLITYLYSEVLRVDPGNPRWEDRDRLVLSKGHTCPALYAMLAEKGFFPEEELTTFRAISSRLQGHPDMNKAPGVDFSAGSLGQGVSAACGMALAGKLSHKDYRVYTILGDGEIEEGQVWEAAMFADHYKLDHLCFIIDNNDLQIDGRIGEVSSPYPIDEKFRAFGFEVFCCDGHDFAALEETFDKVKQVTGKPCAVIAKTVKGKGVSYMEDQAGWHGKAPNDEEYEQGMKELEVR
;
A
#
# COMPACT_ATOMS: atom_id res chain seq x y z
N MET A 1 -10.26 7.54 -18.01
CA MET A 1 -10.21 6.05 -18.00
C MET A 1 -11.20 5.47 -18.99
N THR A 2 -10.82 4.44 -19.78
CA THR A 2 -11.76 3.70 -20.64
C THR A 2 -12.50 2.64 -19.82
N GLN A 3 -13.69 2.20 -20.32
CA GLN A 3 -14.44 1.13 -19.64
C GLN A 3 -13.69 -0.18 -19.58
N GLU A 4 -12.98 -0.52 -20.66
CA GLU A 4 -12.15 -1.75 -20.72
C GLU A 4 -11.05 -1.74 -19.66
N LYS A 5 -10.33 -0.63 -19.53
CA LYS A 5 -9.28 -0.44 -18.52
C LYS A 5 -9.85 -0.55 -17.10
N LEU A 6 -11.01 0.07 -16.86
CA LEU A 6 -11.69 -0.02 -15.58
C LEU A 6 -12.03 -1.47 -15.21
N GLU A 7 -12.57 -2.25 -16.16
CA GLU A 7 -12.90 -3.66 -15.89
C GLU A 7 -11.66 -4.53 -15.69
N GLN A 8 -10.56 -4.26 -16.39
CA GLN A 8 -9.26 -4.92 -16.15
C GLN A 8 -8.73 -4.63 -14.75
N LEU A 9 -8.75 -3.37 -14.31
CA LEU A 9 -8.31 -2.98 -12.97
C LEU A 9 -9.17 -3.63 -11.87
N LYS A 10 -10.49 -3.65 -12.04
CA LYS A 10 -11.40 -4.33 -11.13
C LYS A 10 -11.12 -5.84 -11.06
N ALA A 11 -10.86 -6.47 -12.20
CA ALA A 11 -10.54 -7.90 -12.25
C ALA A 11 -9.23 -8.19 -11.53
N THR A 12 -8.20 -7.37 -11.74
CA THR A 12 -6.91 -7.49 -11.04
C THR A 12 -7.08 -7.26 -9.53
N ALA A 13 -7.83 -6.24 -9.12
CA ALA A 13 -8.08 -5.99 -7.70
C ALA A 13 -8.83 -7.14 -7.00
N ARG A 14 -9.76 -7.81 -7.73
CA ARG A 14 -10.39 -9.04 -7.22
C ARG A 14 -9.39 -10.17 -6.99
N LYS A 15 -8.47 -10.40 -7.94
CA LYS A 15 -7.39 -11.40 -7.78
C LYS A 15 -6.50 -11.07 -6.59
N VAL A 16 -6.10 -9.81 -6.44
CA VAL A 16 -5.30 -9.35 -5.29
C VAL A 16 -6.03 -9.64 -3.97
N ARG A 17 -7.33 -9.34 -3.86
CA ARG A 17 -8.13 -9.65 -2.67
C ARG A 17 -8.23 -11.15 -2.40
N ARG A 18 -8.40 -11.97 -3.44
CA ARG A 18 -8.39 -13.44 -3.30
C ARG A 18 -7.03 -13.93 -2.80
N GLY A 19 -5.93 -13.40 -3.35
CA GLY A 19 -4.58 -13.67 -2.88
C GLY A 19 -4.40 -13.34 -1.39
N ILE A 20 -4.84 -12.16 -0.95
CA ILE A 20 -4.80 -11.74 0.46
C ILE A 20 -5.51 -12.75 1.36
N LEU A 21 -6.74 -13.18 0.99
CA LEU A 21 -7.47 -14.17 1.78
C LEU A 21 -6.76 -15.52 1.80
N THR A 22 -6.22 -15.95 0.66
CA THR A 22 -5.47 -17.22 0.53
C THR A 22 -4.23 -17.21 1.44
N GLU A 23 -3.43 -16.16 1.42
CA GLU A 23 -2.25 -16.01 2.26
C GLU A 23 -2.59 -16.09 3.75
N VAL A 24 -3.52 -15.25 4.18
CA VAL A 24 -3.87 -15.11 5.60
C VAL A 24 -4.56 -16.37 6.11
N HIS A 25 -5.43 -17.00 5.32
CA HIS A 25 -6.09 -18.26 5.66
C HIS A 25 -5.10 -19.42 5.74
N SER A 26 -4.22 -19.59 4.75
CA SER A 26 -3.21 -20.66 4.75
C SER A 26 -2.26 -20.58 5.94
N ALA A 27 -1.84 -19.37 6.30
CA ALA A 27 -0.96 -19.14 7.46
C ALA A 27 -1.70 -19.21 8.81
N LYS A 28 -3.05 -19.20 8.83
CA LYS A 28 -3.87 -19.02 10.04
C LYS A 28 -3.43 -17.78 10.86
N SER A 29 -2.85 -16.79 10.20
CA SER A 29 -2.26 -15.59 10.79
C SER A 29 -2.03 -14.51 9.72
N GLY A 30 -2.20 -13.25 10.06
CA GLY A 30 -1.96 -12.12 9.16
C GLY A 30 -2.92 -10.97 9.39
N HIS A 31 -2.84 -9.96 8.51
CA HIS A 31 -3.59 -8.71 8.67
C HIS A 31 -4.50 -8.47 7.45
N PRO A 32 -5.66 -9.15 7.36
CA PRO A 32 -6.52 -9.05 6.17
C PRO A 32 -7.16 -7.65 6.04
N GLY A 33 -7.64 -7.05 7.12
CA GLY A 33 -8.38 -5.80 7.07
C GLY A 33 -7.61 -4.67 6.39
N GLY A 34 -6.39 -4.41 6.84
CA GLY A 34 -5.52 -3.37 6.27
C GLY A 34 -4.94 -3.74 4.90
N SER A 35 -4.83 -5.04 4.58
CA SER A 35 -4.43 -5.51 3.24
C SER A 35 -5.55 -5.29 2.22
N LEU A 36 -6.80 -5.61 2.59
CA LEU A 36 -7.97 -5.40 1.74
C LEU A 36 -8.27 -3.92 1.50
N SER A 37 -7.98 -3.03 2.48
CA SER A 37 -8.19 -1.59 2.31
C SER A 37 -7.34 -1.00 1.18
N VAL A 38 -6.13 -1.49 0.98
CA VAL A 38 -5.20 -0.98 -0.06
C VAL A 38 -5.23 -1.76 -1.37
N ALA A 39 -6.10 -2.76 -1.51
CA ALA A 39 -6.09 -3.64 -2.68
C ALA A 39 -6.30 -2.87 -4.00
N ASP A 40 -7.23 -1.92 -4.07
CA ASP A 40 -7.46 -1.11 -5.28
C ASP A 40 -6.29 -0.15 -5.52
N LEU A 41 -5.81 0.50 -4.46
CA LEU A 41 -4.70 1.44 -4.54
C LEU A 41 -3.42 0.76 -5.04
N ILE A 42 -3.04 -0.39 -4.47
CA ILE A 42 -1.82 -1.11 -4.89
C ILE A 42 -1.98 -1.69 -6.30
N THR A 43 -3.19 -2.13 -6.65
CA THR A 43 -3.51 -2.54 -8.02
C THR A 43 -3.29 -1.40 -9.00
N TYR A 44 -3.83 -0.21 -8.70
CA TYR A 44 -3.66 0.95 -9.57
C TYR A 44 -2.19 1.36 -9.71
N LEU A 45 -1.46 1.41 -8.60
CA LEU A 45 -0.03 1.76 -8.61
C LEU A 45 0.79 0.82 -9.51
N TYR A 46 0.66 -0.48 -9.35
CA TYR A 46 1.44 -1.45 -10.14
C TYR A 46 0.96 -1.59 -11.59
N SER A 47 -0.31 -1.28 -11.88
CA SER A 47 -0.84 -1.40 -13.25
C SER A 47 -0.59 -0.16 -14.08
N GLU A 48 -0.60 1.07 -13.49
CA GLU A 48 -0.71 2.32 -14.24
C GLU A 48 0.35 3.37 -13.86
N VAL A 49 0.98 3.23 -12.71
CA VAL A 49 1.86 4.29 -12.18
C VAL A 49 3.32 3.87 -12.18
N LEU A 50 3.61 2.71 -11.61
CA LEU A 50 4.98 2.26 -11.35
C LEU A 50 5.64 1.67 -12.60
N ARG A 51 6.83 2.14 -12.89
CA ARG A 51 7.73 1.54 -13.89
C ARG A 51 8.53 0.43 -13.19
N VAL A 52 8.08 -0.80 -13.33
CA VAL A 52 8.72 -1.99 -12.77
C VAL A 52 8.83 -3.10 -13.82
N ASP A 53 9.79 -3.98 -13.66
CA ASP A 53 10.03 -5.12 -14.56
C ASP A 53 10.17 -6.42 -13.74
N PRO A 54 9.20 -7.34 -13.79
CA PRO A 54 9.30 -8.63 -13.11
C PRO A 54 10.50 -9.48 -13.57
N GLY A 55 10.92 -9.33 -14.84
CA GLY A 55 12.10 -9.99 -15.40
C GLY A 55 13.42 -9.42 -14.89
N ASN A 56 13.41 -8.18 -14.38
CA ASN A 56 14.55 -7.51 -13.76
C ASN A 56 14.14 -6.77 -12.48
N PRO A 57 13.82 -7.48 -11.39
CA PRO A 57 13.30 -6.89 -10.15
C PRO A 57 14.22 -5.87 -9.49
N ARG A 58 15.50 -5.86 -9.87
CA ARG A 58 16.54 -4.95 -9.34
C ARG A 58 16.97 -3.88 -10.35
N TRP A 59 16.17 -3.66 -11.41
CA TRP A 59 16.43 -2.60 -12.36
C TRP A 59 16.65 -1.26 -11.64
N GLU A 60 17.80 -0.63 -11.90
CA GLU A 60 18.23 0.56 -11.15
C GLU A 60 17.31 1.77 -11.37
N ASP A 61 16.73 1.92 -12.56
CA ASP A 61 15.88 3.06 -12.90
C ASP A 61 14.38 2.79 -12.72
N ARG A 62 14.01 1.63 -12.10
CA ARG A 62 12.62 1.37 -11.75
C ARG A 62 12.10 2.38 -10.73
N ASP A 63 10.80 2.58 -10.68
CA ASP A 63 10.17 3.25 -9.54
C ASP A 63 10.21 2.34 -8.30
N ARG A 64 10.05 2.90 -7.11
CA ARG A 64 10.08 2.17 -5.84
C ARG A 64 8.77 2.32 -5.12
N LEU A 65 8.29 1.20 -4.54
CA LEU A 65 7.17 1.21 -3.60
C LEU A 65 7.63 0.73 -2.22
N VAL A 66 7.57 1.61 -1.24
CA VAL A 66 7.79 1.27 0.17
C VAL A 66 6.44 1.08 0.86
N LEU A 67 6.11 -0.16 1.19
CA LEU A 67 4.93 -0.44 2.03
C LEU A 67 5.32 -0.21 3.50
N SER A 68 5.18 1.03 3.99
CA SER A 68 5.61 1.42 5.34
C SER A 68 4.79 0.71 6.42
N LYS A 69 3.47 0.58 6.23
CA LYS A 69 2.62 -0.31 7.05
C LYS A 69 2.84 -1.78 6.67
N GLY A 70 4.03 -2.29 6.98
CA GLY A 70 4.52 -3.58 6.52
C GLY A 70 3.66 -4.79 6.89
N HIS A 71 2.82 -4.68 7.92
CA HIS A 71 1.88 -5.73 8.31
C HIS A 71 0.84 -6.05 7.22
N THR A 72 0.61 -5.14 6.27
CA THR A 72 -0.30 -5.35 5.13
C THR A 72 0.39 -5.95 3.90
N CYS A 73 1.54 -6.61 4.09
CA CYS A 73 2.30 -7.30 3.05
C CYS A 73 1.49 -8.32 2.22
N PRO A 74 0.39 -8.95 2.69
CA PRO A 74 -0.41 -9.79 1.81
C PRO A 74 -0.91 -9.06 0.57
N ALA A 75 -1.28 -7.78 0.66
CA ALA A 75 -1.66 -7.00 -0.53
C ALA A 75 -0.49 -6.81 -1.50
N LEU A 76 0.70 -6.57 -0.98
CA LEU A 76 1.91 -6.43 -1.80
C LEU A 76 2.29 -7.75 -2.46
N TYR A 77 2.29 -8.86 -1.72
CA TYR A 77 2.67 -10.16 -2.26
C TYR A 77 1.67 -10.65 -3.32
N ALA A 78 0.37 -10.53 -3.06
CA ALA A 78 -0.65 -10.87 -4.06
C ALA A 78 -0.49 -10.05 -5.35
N MET A 79 -0.18 -8.75 -5.24
CA MET A 79 0.06 -7.90 -6.40
C MET A 79 1.36 -8.25 -7.13
N LEU A 80 2.43 -8.54 -6.41
CA LEU A 80 3.71 -8.94 -7.00
C LEU A 80 3.58 -10.30 -7.73
N ALA A 81 2.83 -11.25 -7.19
CA ALA A 81 2.50 -12.52 -7.85
C ALA A 81 1.69 -12.28 -9.13
N GLU A 82 0.63 -11.47 -9.09
CA GLU A 82 -0.18 -11.09 -10.27
C GLU A 82 0.65 -10.40 -11.35
N LYS A 83 1.67 -9.62 -10.96
CA LYS A 83 2.63 -9.01 -11.90
C LYS A 83 3.69 -9.98 -12.42
N GLY A 84 3.79 -11.20 -11.87
CA GLY A 84 4.73 -12.22 -12.31
C GLY A 84 6.13 -12.13 -11.70
N PHE A 85 6.33 -11.46 -10.56
CA PHE A 85 7.59 -11.46 -9.83
C PHE A 85 7.92 -12.83 -9.23
N PHE A 86 6.91 -13.63 -8.91
CA PHE A 86 6.99 -15.02 -8.47
C PHE A 86 5.65 -15.74 -8.72
N PRO A 87 5.63 -17.09 -8.71
CA PRO A 87 4.42 -17.86 -8.96
C PRO A 87 3.31 -17.60 -7.91
N GLU A 88 2.04 -17.54 -8.36
CA GLU A 88 0.87 -17.31 -7.50
C GLU A 88 0.71 -18.41 -6.44
N GLU A 89 1.10 -19.64 -6.75
CA GLU A 89 1.04 -20.79 -5.84
C GLU A 89 1.84 -20.56 -4.55
N GLU A 90 2.88 -19.72 -4.60
CA GLU A 90 3.68 -19.39 -3.42
C GLU A 90 2.90 -18.62 -2.36
N LEU A 91 1.78 -17.95 -2.70
CA LEU A 91 0.95 -17.25 -1.74
C LEU A 91 0.47 -18.16 -0.59
N THR A 92 0.26 -19.45 -0.88
CA THR A 92 -0.13 -20.45 0.14
C THR A 92 0.97 -20.74 1.16
N THR A 93 2.20 -20.30 0.90
CA THR A 93 3.37 -20.49 1.80
C THR A 93 3.61 -19.31 2.73
N PHE A 94 2.75 -18.30 2.70
CA PHE A 94 2.88 -17.10 3.53
C PHE A 94 3.19 -17.45 5.00
N ARG A 95 4.20 -16.80 5.59
CA ARG A 95 4.69 -17.02 6.96
C ARG A 95 5.28 -18.41 7.26
N ALA A 96 5.35 -19.32 6.31
CA ALA A 96 6.07 -20.58 6.54
C ALA A 96 7.57 -20.31 6.69
N ILE A 97 8.26 -21.14 7.52
CA ILE A 97 9.68 -20.94 7.86
C ILE A 97 10.57 -20.87 6.62
N SER A 98 10.30 -21.70 5.61
CA SER A 98 11.09 -21.76 4.36
C SER A 98 10.61 -20.80 3.28
N SER A 99 9.50 -20.10 3.49
CA SER A 99 8.92 -19.19 2.50
C SER A 99 9.74 -17.91 2.37
N ARG A 100 9.75 -17.34 1.15
CA ARG A 100 10.19 -15.96 0.93
C ARG A 100 9.15 -14.93 1.38
N LEU A 101 7.89 -15.34 1.51
CA LEU A 101 6.77 -14.47 1.88
C LEU A 101 6.64 -14.41 3.41
N GLN A 102 7.44 -13.55 4.01
CA GLN A 102 7.50 -13.36 5.45
C GLN A 102 6.30 -12.52 5.93
N GLY A 103 5.99 -12.55 7.24
CA GLY A 103 4.89 -11.81 7.85
C GLY A 103 4.98 -10.28 7.76
N HIS A 104 6.14 -9.77 7.34
CA HIS A 104 6.41 -8.39 6.91
C HIS A 104 7.32 -8.45 5.69
N PRO A 105 7.32 -7.44 4.81
CA PRO A 105 8.15 -7.46 3.60
C PRO A 105 9.64 -7.59 3.93
N ASP A 106 10.33 -8.48 3.23
CA ASP A 106 11.79 -8.63 3.30
C ASP A 106 12.38 -8.49 1.89
N MET A 107 13.10 -7.38 1.67
CA MET A 107 13.70 -7.05 0.36
C MET A 107 14.81 -8.02 -0.07
N ASN A 108 15.34 -8.81 0.87
CA ASN A 108 16.38 -9.79 0.55
C ASN A 108 15.79 -11.15 0.16
N LYS A 109 14.49 -11.38 0.39
CA LYS A 109 13.82 -12.65 0.13
C LYS A 109 12.85 -12.58 -1.04
N ALA A 110 11.94 -11.61 -1.04
CA ALA A 110 10.89 -11.54 -2.05
C ALA A 110 11.27 -10.56 -3.18
N PRO A 111 11.35 -11.02 -4.45
CA PRO A 111 11.61 -10.14 -5.57
C PRO A 111 10.49 -9.11 -5.74
N GLY A 112 10.84 -7.87 -6.08
CA GLY A 112 9.89 -6.76 -6.20
C GLY A 112 9.60 -6.02 -4.88
N VAL A 113 10.10 -6.50 -3.75
CA VAL A 113 10.05 -5.78 -2.47
C VAL A 113 11.25 -4.83 -2.39
N ASP A 114 10.97 -3.54 -2.25
CA ASP A 114 11.98 -2.48 -2.25
C ASP A 114 12.56 -2.15 -0.86
N PHE A 115 11.83 -2.49 0.20
CA PHE A 115 12.25 -2.21 1.58
C PHE A 115 11.70 -3.25 2.57
N SER A 116 12.56 -3.69 3.50
CA SER A 116 12.14 -4.56 4.62
C SER A 116 11.47 -3.70 5.68
N ALA A 117 10.13 -3.76 5.75
CA ALA A 117 9.31 -3.00 6.69
C ALA A 117 8.80 -3.90 7.83
N GLY A 118 8.34 -3.28 8.92
CA GLY A 118 7.77 -3.99 10.08
C GLY A 118 7.49 -3.05 11.24
N SER A 119 8.46 -2.22 11.62
CA SER A 119 8.25 -1.14 12.58
C SER A 119 7.58 0.05 11.87
N LEU A 120 6.43 0.46 12.36
CA LEU A 120 5.67 1.58 11.80
C LEU A 120 6.49 2.88 11.84
N GLY A 121 6.28 3.75 10.86
CA GLY A 121 6.99 5.02 10.71
C GLY A 121 8.42 4.92 10.15
N GLN A 122 9.02 3.72 10.03
CA GLN A 122 10.40 3.56 9.55
C GLN A 122 10.50 3.58 8.02
N GLY A 123 9.53 2.98 7.33
CA GLY A 123 9.54 2.89 5.87
C GLY A 123 9.52 4.25 5.19
N VAL A 124 8.82 5.21 5.76
CA VAL A 124 8.73 6.57 5.21
C VAL A 124 10.08 7.28 5.18
N SER A 125 10.93 7.09 6.21
CA SER A 125 12.28 7.65 6.24
C SER A 125 13.19 7.02 5.19
N ALA A 126 13.07 5.69 4.99
CA ALA A 126 13.78 4.99 3.93
C ALA A 126 13.36 5.50 2.53
N ALA A 127 12.05 5.73 2.32
CA ALA A 127 11.53 6.32 1.08
C ALA A 127 12.11 7.72 0.82
N CYS A 128 12.24 8.56 1.84
CA CYS A 128 12.93 9.86 1.73
C CYS A 128 14.38 9.70 1.29
N GLY A 129 15.11 8.74 1.89
CA GLY A 129 16.49 8.42 1.50
C GLY A 129 16.62 7.96 0.06
N MET A 130 15.70 7.09 -0.41
CA MET A 130 15.66 6.64 -1.81
C MET A 130 15.38 7.80 -2.77
N ALA A 131 14.43 8.67 -2.44
CA ALA A 131 14.11 9.83 -3.29
C ALA A 131 15.28 10.84 -3.33
N LEU A 132 15.93 11.09 -2.19
CA LEU A 132 17.12 11.93 -2.16
C LEU A 132 18.27 11.33 -2.97
N ALA A 133 18.51 10.03 -2.88
CA ALA A 133 19.51 9.33 -3.69
C ALA A 133 19.24 9.49 -5.19
N GLY A 134 17.98 9.34 -5.62
CA GLY A 134 17.58 9.60 -7.01
C GLY A 134 17.88 11.03 -7.45
N LYS A 135 17.49 12.01 -6.62
CA LYS A 135 17.73 13.43 -6.90
C LYS A 135 19.22 13.76 -7.03
N LEU A 136 20.05 13.28 -6.09
CA LEU A 136 21.50 13.52 -6.11
C LEU A 136 22.21 12.82 -7.28
N SER A 137 21.67 11.68 -7.71
CA SER A 137 22.20 10.89 -8.86
C SER A 137 21.59 11.29 -10.20
N HIS A 138 20.76 12.34 -10.25
CA HIS A 138 20.04 12.80 -11.44
C HIS A 138 19.23 11.68 -12.14
N LYS A 139 18.63 10.78 -11.34
CA LYS A 139 17.76 9.71 -11.81
C LYS A 139 16.30 10.18 -11.88
N ASP A 140 15.54 9.62 -12.81
CA ASP A 140 14.15 10.00 -13.09
C ASP A 140 13.12 9.07 -12.41
N TYR A 141 13.55 8.13 -11.60
CA TYR A 141 12.63 7.27 -10.89
C TYR A 141 11.86 8.00 -9.77
N ARG A 142 10.66 7.55 -9.52
CA ARG A 142 9.82 8.04 -8.44
C ARG A 142 9.76 7.05 -7.28
N VAL A 143 9.49 7.56 -6.09
CA VAL A 143 9.35 6.77 -4.87
C VAL A 143 7.97 7.03 -4.29
N TYR A 144 7.23 5.95 -4.09
CA TYR A 144 5.92 5.97 -3.46
C TYR A 144 6.00 5.21 -2.13
N THR A 145 5.36 5.72 -1.09
CA THR A 145 5.28 5.02 0.19
C THR A 145 3.84 5.00 0.69
N ILE A 146 3.36 3.81 1.08
CA ILE A 146 2.01 3.63 1.63
C ILE A 146 2.12 3.55 3.15
N LEU A 147 1.43 4.49 3.82
CA LEU A 147 1.31 4.57 5.27
C LEU A 147 -0.14 4.27 5.69
N GLY A 148 -0.33 3.79 6.91
CA GLY A 148 -1.65 3.77 7.55
C GLY A 148 -1.96 5.10 8.25
N ASP A 149 -3.23 5.39 8.41
CA ASP A 149 -3.69 6.56 9.18
C ASP A 149 -3.31 6.46 10.67
N GLY A 150 -3.30 5.27 11.27
CA GLY A 150 -2.73 5.05 12.60
C GLY A 150 -1.20 5.10 12.62
N GLU A 151 -0.53 4.74 11.51
CA GLU A 151 0.92 4.82 11.43
C GLU A 151 1.43 6.27 11.46
N ILE A 152 0.68 7.23 10.93
CA ILE A 152 1.10 8.64 10.96
C ILE A 152 1.03 9.28 12.36
N GLU A 153 0.61 8.55 13.39
CA GLU A 153 0.74 8.96 14.78
C GLU A 153 2.19 8.86 15.28
N GLU A 154 3.04 8.07 14.58
CA GLU A 154 4.47 7.97 14.87
C GLU A 154 5.19 9.30 14.55
N GLY A 155 5.95 9.83 15.53
CA GLY A 155 6.70 11.09 15.38
C GLY A 155 7.64 11.11 14.19
N GLN A 156 8.23 9.95 13.87
CA GLN A 156 9.16 9.80 12.74
C GLN A 156 8.55 10.12 11.38
N VAL A 157 7.24 9.93 11.21
CA VAL A 157 6.55 10.31 9.96
C VAL A 157 6.66 11.83 9.73
N TRP A 158 6.51 12.61 10.79
CA TRP A 158 6.60 14.07 10.72
C TRP A 158 8.05 14.57 10.59
N GLU A 159 9.01 13.88 11.18
CA GLU A 159 10.44 14.13 10.96
C GLU A 159 10.79 13.86 9.48
N ALA A 160 10.30 12.77 8.89
CA ALA A 160 10.47 12.46 7.47
C ALA A 160 9.78 13.50 6.57
N ALA A 161 8.61 14.01 6.97
CA ALA A 161 7.91 15.05 6.23
C ALA A 161 8.71 16.36 6.20
N MET A 162 9.26 16.79 7.34
CA MET A 162 10.16 17.98 7.38
C MET A 162 11.38 17.79 6.47
N PHE A 163 11.98 16.60 6.50
CA PHE A 163 13.12 16.27 5.65
C PHE A 163 12.75 16.32 4.17
N ALA A 164 11.62 15.73 3.79
CA ALA A 164 11.16 15.68 2.41
C ALA A 164 10.91 17.09 1.83
N ASP A 165 10.28 17.97 2.59
CA ASP A 165 10.09 19.36 2.16
C ASP A 165 11.41 20.13 2.11
N HIS A 166 12.28 19.98 3.12
CA HIS A 166 13.57 20.68 3.14
C HIS A 166 14.40 20.39 1.89
N TYR A 167 14.47 19.12 1.48
CA TYR A 167 15.23 18.72 0.29
C TYR A 167 14.42 18.79 -1.01
N LYS A 168 13.17 19.26 -0.96
CA LYS A 168 12.29 19.42 -2.12
C LYS A 168 12.23 18.14 -2.95
N LEU A 169 11.84 17.03 -2.29
CA LEU A 169 11.80 15.69 -2.90
C LEU A 169 10.55 15.53 -3.76
N ASP A 170 10.54 16.13 -4.92
CA ASP A 170 9.39 16.18 -5.84
C ASP A 170 9.10 14.85 -6.57
N HIS A 171 10.02 13.88 -6.51
CA HIS A 171 9.77 12.51 -6.94
C HIS A 171 9.31 11.59 -5.79
N LEU A 172 8.93 12.14 -4.64
CA LEU A 172 8.42 11.40 -3.48
C LEU A 172 6.92 11.65 -3.28
N CYS A 173 6.16 10.58 -3.11
CA CYS A 173 4.75 10.64 -2.79
C CYS A 173 4.43 9.77 -1.56
N PHE A 174 3.93 10.38 -0.49
CA PHE A 174 3.33 9.69 0.65
C PHE A 174 1.87 9.39 0.32
N ILE A 175 1.42 8.16 0.53
CA ILE A 175 0.04 7.74 0.30
C ILE A 175 -0.51 7.24 1.62
N ILE A 176 -1.49 7.92 2.16
CA ILE A 176 -2.11 7.59 3.43
C ILE A 176 -3.37 6.77 3.16
N ASP A 177 -3.35 5.48 3.56
CA ASP A 177 -4.52 4.63 3.61
C ASP A 177 -5.39 5.06 4.80
N ASN A 178 -6.31 6.00 4.53
CA ASN A 178 -7.19 6.56 5.54
C ASN A 178 -8.48 5.75 5.65
N ASN A 179 -8.40 4.62 6.34
CA ASN A 179 -9.52 3.71 6.57
C ASN A 179 -10.26 3.95 7.91
N ASP A 180 -9.83 4.93 8.70
CA ASP A 180 -10.43 5.38 9.96
C ASP A 180 -10.44 4.34 11.09
N LEU A 181 -9.67 3.25 10.97
CA LEU A 181 -9.62 2.18 11.96
C LEU A 181 -8.18 1.75 12.26
N GLN A 182 -7.83 1.74 13.54
CA GLN A 182 -6.65 1.04 14.05
C GLN A 182 -7.05 -0.20 14.87
N ILE A 183 -6.12 -0.80 15.63
CA ILE A 183 -6.34 -2.06 16.36
C ILE A 183 -7.51 -1.95 17.34
N ASP A 184 -7.57 -0.85 18.09
CA ASP A 184 -8.45 -0.68 19.24
C ASP A 184 -9.78 0.02 18.92
N GLY A 185 -9.99 0.49 17.68
CA GLY A 185 -11.23 1.17 17.29
C GLY A 185 -11.05 2.27 16.24
N ARG A 186 -11.98 3.21 16.25
CA ARG A 186 -11.95 4.40 15.40
C ARG A 186 -10.73 5.25 15.74
N ILE A 187 -10.01 5.66 14.70
CA ILE A 187 -8.77 6.43 14.87
C ILE A 187 -9.01 7.75 15.61
N GLY A 188 -10.14 8.40 15.36
CA GLY A 188 -10.51 9.63 16.04
C GLY A 188 -10.81 9.47 17.54
N GLU A 189 -11.08 8.25 18.01
CA GLU A 189 -11.38 7.92 19.41
C GLU A 189 -10.15 7.41 20.17
N VAL A 190 -9.21 6.77 19.46
CA VAL A 190 -8.00 6.21 20.07
C VAL A 190 -6.91 7.27 20.15
N SER A 191 -6.47 7.81 19.01
CA SER A 191 -5.48 8.90 18.91
C SER A 191 -5.67 9.59 17.56
N SER A 192 -6.29 10.78 17.56
CA SER A 192 -6.72 11.42 16.31
C SER A 192 -5.57 12.08 15.54
N PRO A 193 -5.22 11.59 14.33
CA PRO A 193 -4.28 12.27 13.47
C PRO A 193 -4.90 13.45 12.69
N TYR A 194 -6.22 13.64 12.76
CA TYR A 194 -6.94 14.67 12.00
C TYR A 194 -6.62 16.11 12.45
N PRO A 195 -6.71 17.12 11.55
CA PRO A 195 -6.90 16.98 10.10
C PRO A 195 -5.59 16.58 9.40
N ILE A 196 -5.60 15.45 8.68
CA ILE A 196 -4.38 14.88 8.08
C ILE A 196 -3.85 15.74 6.93
N ASP A 197 -4.75 16.17 6.05
CA ASP A 197 -4.43 16.95 4.86
C ASP A 197 -3.84 18.33 5.21
N GLU A 198 -4.40 19.03 6.20
CA GLU A 198 -3.89 20.33 6.66
C GLU A 198 -2.48 20.20 7.28
N LYS A 199 -2.25 19.13 8.03
CA LYS A 199 -0.93 18.85 8.61
C LYS A 199 0.12 18.67 7.51
N PHE A 200 -0.12 17.82 6.50
CA PHE A 200 0.84 17.67 5.41
C PHE A 200 1.03 18.96 4.60
N ARG A 201 -0.03 19.75 4.38
CA ARG A 201 0.12 21.09 3.77
C ARG A 201 1.01 22.00 4.60
N ALA A 202 0.86 22.00 5.94
CA ALA A 202 1.71 22.78 6.83
C ALA A 202 3.18 22.33 6.81
N PHE A 203 3.43 21.05 6.49
CA PHE A 203 4.78 20.50 6.27
C PHE A 203 5.30 20.72 4.84
N GLY A 204 4.63 21.53 4.00
CA GLY A 204 5.11 21.92 2.68
C GLY A 204 4.77 20.99 1.52
N PHE A 205 3.95 19.97 1.75
CA PHE A 205 3.53 19.02 0.71
C PHE A 205 2.45 19.60 -0.21
N GLU A 206 2.45 19.18 -1.49
CA GLU A 206 1.24 19.23 -2.31
C GLU A 206 0.33 18.07 -1.92
N VAL A 207 -0.94 18.39 -1.56
CA VAL A 207 -1.83 17.41 -0.95
C VAL A 207 -3.06 17.19 -1.83
N PHE A 208 -3.32 15.93 -2.12
CA PHE A 208 -4.51 15.46 -2.85
C PHE A 208 -5.33 14.54 -1.95
N CYS A 209 -6.66 14.63 -2.07
CA CYS A 209 -7.58 13.73 -1.39
C CYS A 209 -8.43 13.02 -2.46
N CYS A 210 -8.60 11.70 -2.33
CA CYS A 210 -9.40 10.92 -3.26
C CYS A 210 -10.10 9.73 -2.57
N ASP A 211 -11.09 9.16 -3.24
CA ASP A 211 -11.61 7.85 -2.92
C ASP A 211 -10.59 6.79 -3.39
N GLY A 212 -10.02 6.04 -2.43
CA GLY A 212 -9.04 4.99 -2.69
C GLY A 212 -9.62 3.72 -3.35
N HIS A 213 -10.94 3.66 -3.52
CA HIS A 213 -11.65 2.56 -4.18
C HIS A 213 -12.20 2.93 -5.56
N ASP A 214 -12.08 4.20 -5.97
CA ASP A 214 -12.48 4.67 -7.30
C ASP A 214 -11.25 4.81 -8.21
N PHE A 215 -11.13 3.91 -9.18
CA PHE A 215 -10.01 3.92 -10.13
C PHE A 215 -9.96 5.19 -10.99
N ALA A 216 -11.09 5.83 -11.28
CA ALA A 216 -11.11 7.10 -12.03
C ALA A 216 -10.58 8.25 -11.16
N ALA A 217 -10.93 8.28 -9.87
CA ALA A 217 -10.39 9.24 -8.91
C ALA A 217 -8.88 9.03 -8.69
N LEU A 218 -8.42 7.76 -8.65
CA LEU A 218 -6.99 7.43 -8.58
C LEU A 218 -6.25 7.91 -9.83
N GLU A 219 -6.79 7.67 -11.04
CA GLU A 219 -6.19 8.16 -12.30
C GLU A 219 -6.01 9.67 -12.27
N GLU A 220 -7.07 10.43 -11.97
CA GLU A 220 -7.00 11.88 -11.89
C GLU A 220 -5.98 12.37 -10.86
N THR A 221 -5.94 11.69 -9.70
CA THR A 221 -5.03 12.05 -8.60
C THR A 221 -3.57 11.81 -8.98
N PHE A 222 -3.24 10.63 -9.48
CA PHE A 222 -1.84 10.30 -9.81
C PHE A 222 -1.34 11.01 -11.06
N ASP A 223 -2.21 11.41 -11.99
CA ASP A 223 -1.83 12.29 -13.09
C ASP A 223 -1.45 13.70 -12.60
N LYS A 224 -2.13 14.22 -11.57
CA LYS A 224 -1.74 15.47 -10.90
C LYS A 224 -0.43 15.31 -10.12
N VAL A 225 -0.26 14.23 -9.37
CA VAL A 225 0.97 13.92 -8.62
C VAL A 225 2.20 13.92 -9.54
N LYS A 226 2.08 13.34 -10.74
CA LYS A 226 3.19 13.31 -11.73
C LYS A 226 3.61 14.69 -12.21
N GLN A 227 2.74 15.71 -12.13
CA GLN A 227 3.00 17.08 -12.61
C GLN A 227 3.59 17.99 -11.54
N VAL A 228 3.59 17.58 -10.27
CA VAL A 228 4.15 18.41 -9.19
C VAL A 228 5.66 18.44 -9.28
N THR A 229 6.21 19.66 -9.13
CA THR A 229 7.66 19.91 -9.12
C THR A 229 8.03 20.76 -7.91
N GLY A 230 9.25 20.59 -7.41
CA GLY A 230 9.86 21.40 -6.35
C GLY A 230 9.32 21.14 -4.95
N LYS A 231 8.43 20.19 -4.73
CA LYS A 231 7.93 19.78 -3.41
C LYS A 231 7.39 18.34 -3.42
N PRO A 232 7.43 17.63 -2.28
CA PRO A 232 6.84 16.30 -2.17
C PRO A 232 5.32 16.33 -2.25
N CYS A 233 4.71 15.16 -2.56
CA CYS A 233 3.26 14.98 -2.59
C CYS A 233 2.77 14.14 -1.42
N ALA A 234 1.55 14.40 -0.95
CA ALA A 234 0.78 13.51 -0.09
C ALA A 234 -0.59 13.22 -0.73
N VAL A 235 -0.98 11.96 -0.80
CA VAL A 235 -2.30 11.51 -1.23
C VAL A 235 -3.02 10.93 -0.03
N ILE A 236 -4.12 11.55 0.37
CA ILE A 236 -5.00 11.02 1.41
C ILE A 236 -6.07 10.20 0.71
N ALA A 237 -5.87 8.89 0.66
CA ALA A 237 -6.79 7.95 0.03
C ALA A 237 -7.81 7.48 1.06
N LYS A 238 -9.06 7.93 0.93
CA LYS A 238 -10.14 7.44 1.78
C LYS A 238 -10.50 6.02 1.36
N THR A 239 -10.43 5.10 2.33
CA THR A 239 -10.62 3.67 2.10
C THR A 239 -11.54 3.06 3.15
N VAL A 240 -11.84 1.78 2.99
CA VAL A 240 -12.60 0.98 3.95
C VAL A 240 -11.77 -0.22 4.36
N LYS A 241 -11.48 -0.37 5.65
CA LYS A 241 -10.80 -1.55 6.18
C LYS A 241 -11.61 -2.81 5.86
N GLY A 242 -10.98 -3.85 5.31
CA GLY A 242 -11.68 -5.07 4.95
C GLY A 242 -12.46 -5.03 3.63
N LYS A 243 -12.21 -4.03 2.76
CA LYS A 243 -12.95 -3.78 1.52
C LYS A 243 -13.11 -5.00 0.61
N GLY A 244 -14.35 -5.27 0.22
CA GLY A 244 -14.73 -6.35 -0.70
C GLY A 244 -15.20 -7.64 0.00
N VAL A 245 -15.02 -7.74 1.33
CA VAL A 245 -15.48 -8.88 2.14
C VAL A 245 -16.45 -8.39 3.18
N SER A 246 -17.74 -8.70 3.03
CA SER A 246 -18.84 -8.06 3.73
C SER A 246 -18.72 -8.09 5.26
N TYR A 247 -18.28 -9.22 5.82
CA TYR A 247 -18.11 -9.40 7.26
C TYR A 247 -16.81 -8.79 7.83
N MET A 248 -15.90 -8.32 6.94
CA MET A 248 -14.65 -7.62 7.33
C MET A 248 -14.76 -6.11 7.17
N GLU A 249 -15.65 -5.62 6.27
CA GLU A 249 -15.76 -4.19 5.96
C GLU A 249 -16.08 -3.39 7.22
N ASP A 250 -15.27 -2.35 7.47
CA ASP A 250 -15.44 -1.40 8.57
C ASP A 250 -15.42 -2.04 9.98
N GLN A 251 -14.67 -3.14 10.15
CA GLN A 251 -14.58 -3.88 11.41
C GLN A 251 -13.13 -3.90 11.95
N ALA A 252 -12.88 -3.23 13.07
CA ALA A 252 -11.56 -3.18 13.70
C ALA A 252 -11.03 -4.57 14.08
N GLY A 253 -11.89 -5.51 14.48
CA GLY A 253 -11.53 -6.87 14.87
C GLY A 253 -10.83 -7.68 13.77
N TRP A 254 -10.91 -7.26 12.50
CA TRP A 254 -10.20 -7.88 11.38
C TRP A 254 -8.82 -7.28 11.12
N HIS A 255 -8.30 -6.49 12.05
CA HIS A 255 -6.94 -5.97 11.93
C HIS A 255 -5.90 -7.08 11.82
N GLY A 256 -5.92 -8.05 12.75
CA GLY A 256 -4.93 -9.12 12.84
C GLY A 256 -5.53 -10.53 13.01
N LYS A 257 -6.79 -10.73 12.65
CA LYS A 257 -7.50 -12.01 12.71
C LYS A 257 -7.49 -12.71 11.35
N ALA A 258 -7.05 -13.97 11.30
CA ALA A 258 -7.21 -14.80 10.12
C ALA A 258 -8.64 -15.35 10.03
N PRO A 259 -9.24 -15.46 8.82
CA PRO A 259 -10.52 -16.11 8.64
C PRO A 259 -10.39 -17.62 8.90
N ASN A 260 -11.43 -18.23 9.49
CA ASN A 260 -11.58 -19.67 9.53
C ASN A 260 -12.01 -20.22 8.16
N ASP A 261 -12.21 -21.54 8.05
CA ASP A 261 -12.51 -22.19 6.78
C ASP A 261 -13.87 -21.72 6.19
N GLU A 262 -14.90 -21.56 7.03
CA GLU A 262 -16.23 -21.07 6.61
C GLU A 262 -16.18 -19.59 6.19
N GLU A 263 -15.50 -18.74 7.00
CA GLU A 263 -15.28 -17.32 6.70
C GLU A 263 -14.48 -17.16 5.40
N TYR A 264 -13.46 -18.00 5.18
CA TYR A 264 -12.67 -18.00 3.95
C TYR A 264 -13.50 -18.36 2.72
N GLU A 265 -14.28 -19.46 2.78
CA GLU A 265 -15.15 -19.87 1.67
C GLU A 265 -16.19 -18.78 1.35
N GLN A 266 -16.78 -18.15 2.37
CA GLN A 266 -17.71 -17.04 2.18
C GLN A 266 -17.02 -15.87 1.47
N GLY A 267 -15.88 -15.42 1.97
CA GLY A 267 -15.13 -14.30 1.38
C GLY A 267 -14.74 -14.59 -0.08
N MET A 268 -14.28 -15.80 -0.37
CA MET A 268 -13.93 -16.20 -1.75
C MET A 268 -15.13 -16.16 -2.70
N LYS A 269 -16.33 -16.59 -2.25
CA LYS A 269 -17.57 -16.48 -3.04
C LYS A 269 -17.97 -15.02 -3.29
N GLU A 270 -17.88 -14.17 -2.28
CA GLU A 270 -18.20 -12.74 -2.44
C GLU A 270 -17.30 -12.07 -3.48
N LEU A 271 -16.01 -12.45 -3.52
CA LEU A 271 -15.04 -11.94 -4.48
C LEU A 271 -15.16 -12.53 -5.90
N GLU A 272 -15.97 -13.57 -6.12
CA GLU A 272 -16.28 -14.09 -7.47
C GLU A 272 -17.36 -13.24 -8.17
N VAL A 273 -18.28 -12.68 -7.41
CA VAL A 273 -19.50 -12.03 -7.92
C VAL A 273 -19.37 -10.51 -7.99
N ARG A 274 -18.51 -9.92 -7.18
CA ARG A 274 -18.27 -8.47 -7.10
C ARG A 274 -17.03 -8.07 -7.90
#